data_dab632ce38ebc7fe45772cbafb426298
#
_entry.id   dab632ce38ebc7fe45772cbafb426298
#
_cell.length_a   1.000
_cell.length_b   1.000
_cell.length_c   1.000
_cell.angle_alpha   90.00
_cell.angle_beta   90.00
_cell.angle_gamma   90.00
#
_symmetry.space_group_name_H-M   'P 1'
#
loop_
_entity.id
_entity.type
_entity.pdbx_description
1 polymer ?
#
loop_
_entity_poly.entity_id
_entity_poly.type
_entity_poly.pdbx_seq_one_letter_code
_entity_poly.pdbx_strand_id
1 'polypeptide(L)'
;MIERIGEFFLKHFIFCLIGLSLFAPLATQATQVKSIDPFDITPYMGRWYEIAKLPNWFQRNCAQNTQATYQLINPAQIQVLNQCQTAHGEMIQALGMARPRANGQPAQLEVRFAPSWLGWLPIVWGDYWVLDLDPQYQLAAVGDPSKKYLWILSRTPQISEASYKALTQRLSLMGFDVSRLEKTTQN
;
A
#
# COMPACT_ATOMS: atom_id res chain seq x y z
N MET A 1 89.74 17.52 -6.19
CA MET A 1 89.51 16.17 -5.63
C MET A 1 88.15 16.17 -4.89
N ILE A 2 87.09 16.51 -5.62
CA ILE A 2 85.71 16.54 -5.11
C ILE A 2 84.87 16.25 -6.32
N GLU A 3 84.56 15.03 -6.60
CA GLU A 3 83.60 14.59 -7.55
C GLU A 3 83.23 13.15 -7.23
N ARG A 4 81.94 12.86 -7.20
CA ARG A 4 81.34 11.55 -7.01
C ARG A 4 80.73 11.23 -5.64
N ILE A 5 79.78 12.06 -5.22
CA ILE A 5 78.69 11.57 -4.33
C ILE A 5 77.40 12.25 -4.79
N GLY A 6 76.76 11.70 -5.79
CA GLY A 6 75.55 12.36 -6.32
C GLY A 6 74.61 11.50 -7.17
N GLU A 7 74.85 10.20 -7.31
CA GLU A 7 73.99 9.40 -8.24
C GLU A 7 73.38 8.14 -7.64
N PHE A 8 73.12 8.11 -6.34
CA PHE A 8 72.57 6.86 -5.76
C PHE A 8 71.16 6.97 -5.11
N PHE A 9 70.46 8.11 -5.24
CA PHE A 9 69.16 8.28 -4.61
C PHE A 9 67.98 8.56 -5.54
N LEU A 10 68.12 8.27 -6.85
CA LEU A 10 67.02 8.59 -7.79
C LEU A 10 66.49 7.37 -8.55
N LYS A 11 66.32 6.25 -7.93
CA LYS A 11 65.62 5.10 -8.54
C LYS A 11 64.98 4.26 -7.47
N HIS A 12 63.83 4.60 -6.95
CA HIS A 12 62.85 3.69 -6.34
C HIS A 12 61.69 4.48 -5.70
N PHE A 13 61.16 5.49 -6.40
CA PHE A 13 59.81 5.95 -6.10
C PHE A 13 58.88 5.27 -7.08
N ILE A 14 58.59 4.01 -6.83
CA ILE A 14 57.48 3.31 -7.47
C ILE A 14 56.20 3.85 -6.84
N PHE A 15 55.52 4.66 -7.62
CA PHE A 15 54.16 5.15 -7.32
C PHE A 15 53.21 3.95 -7.21
N CYS A 16 52.95 3.51 -6.00
CA CYS A 16 51.87 2.57 -5.70
C CYS A 16 50.56 3.38 -5.72
N LEU A 17 49.97 3.60 -6.91
CA LEU A 17 48.62 4.10 -7.08
C LEU A 17 47.66 3.01 -6.61
N ILE A 18 47.40 2.99 -5.32
CA ILE A 18 46.27 2.23 -4.77
C ILE A 18 45.02 2.90 -5.29
N GLY A 19 44.42 2.30 -6.34
CA GLY A 19 43.14 2.67 -6.85
C GLY A 19 42.07 2.46 -5.77
N LEU A 20 41.74 3.51 -5.04
CA LEU A 20 40.59 3.52 -4.11
C LEU A 20 39.32 3.48 -4.96
N SER A 21 38.84 2.28 -5.30
CA SER A 21 37.56 2.07 -5.92
C SER A 21 36.50 2.54 -4.94
N LEU A 22 35.97 3.74 -5.17
CA LEU A 22 34.79 4.25 -4.49
C LEU A 22 33.60 3.38 -4.91
N PHE A 23 33.35 2.31 -4.17
CA PHE A 23 32.06 1.63 -4.19
C PHE A 23 31.03 2.61 -3.58
N ALA A 24 30.43 3.44 -4.41
CA ALA A 24 29.24 4.18 -4.01
C ALA A 24 28.13 3.14 -3.74
N PRO A 25 27.54 3.07 -2.53
CA PRO A 25 26.41 2.21 -2.30
C PRO A 25 25.30 2.67 -3.25
N LEU A 26 24.81 1.75 -4.10
CA LEU A 26 23.56 1.96 -4.83
C LEU A 26 22.46 2.15 -3.77
N ALA A 27 22.09 3.40 -3.53
CA ALA A 27 20.93 3.70 -2.71
C ALA A 27 19.72 3.09 -3.42
N THR A 28 19.23 1.97 -2.91
CA THR A 28 17.95 1.38 -3.32
C THR A 28 16.88 2.41 -2.97
N GLN A 29 16.46 3.21 -3.94
CA GLN A 29 15.33 4.12 -3.76
C GLN A 29 14.11 3.25 -3.43
N ALA A 30 13.63 3.37 -2.19
CA ALA A 30 12.39 2.73 -1.80
C ALA A 30 11.29 3.21 -2.75
N THR A 31 10.67 2.27 -3.47
CA THR A 31 9.60 2.59 -4.42
C THR A 31 8.48 3.29 -3.66
N GLN A 32 8.24 4.55 -4.00
CA GLN A 32 7.16 5.34 -3.41
C GLN A 32 5.82 4.76 -3.85
N VAL A 33 4.95 4.48 -2.91
CA VAL A 33 3.58 4.03 -3.19
C VAL A 33 2.83 5.16 -3.88
N LYS A 34 2.17 4.85 -4.99
CA LYS A 34 1.34 5.79 -5.75
C LYS A 34 -0.08 5.26 -5.82
N SER A 35 -1.05 6.16 -5.68
CA SER A 35 -2.43 5.88 -6.04
C SER A 35 -2.61 5.92 -7.55
N ILE A 36 -3.69 5.31 -8.05
CA ILE A 36 -4.04 5.38 -9.47
C ILE A 36 -4.46 6.80 -9.87
N ASP A 37 -4.31 7.11 -11.14
CA ASP A 37 -4.79 8.33 -11.79
C ASP A 37 -4.98 8.00 -13.30
N PRO A 38 -6.17 8.26 -13.90
CA PRO A 38 -7.36 8.88 -13.31
C PRO A 38 -8.16 7.94 -12.39
N PHE A 39 -9.01 8.52 -11.52
CA PHE A 39 -9.94 7.79 -10.69
C PHE A 39 -11.30 8.52 -10.62
N ASP A 40 -12.39 7.82 -10.96
CA ASP A 40 -13.76 8.28 -10.74
C ASP A 40 -14.34 7.53 -9.53
N ILE A 41 -14.75 8.29 -8.53
CA ILE A 41 -15.33 7.76 -7.30
C ILE A 41 -16.73 7.15 -7.53
N THR A 42 -17.47 7.60 -8.54
CA THR A 42 -18.88 7.22 -8.75
C THR A 42 -19.04 5.73 -9.04
N PRO A 43 -18.35 5.13 -10.03
CA PRO A 43 -18.44 3.68 -10.26
C PRO A 43 -17.75 2.85 -9.17
N TYR A 44 -16.94 3.47 -8.31
CA TYR A 44 -16.32 2.80 -7.17
C TYR A 44 -17.30 2.55 -6.03
N MET A 45 -18.43 3.26 -5.96
CA MET A 45 -19.45 3.08 -4.92
C MET A 45 -20.12 1.70 -4.98
N GLY A 46 -20.83 1.36 -3.90
CA GLY A 46 -21.50 0.08 -3.74
C GLY A 46 -20.67 -0.96 -2.99
N ARG A 47 -20.99 -2.24 -3.17
CA ARG A 47 -20.42 -3.35 -2.42
C ARG A 47 -19.12 -3.85 -3.05
N TRP A 48 -18.17 -4.18 -2.16
CA TRP A 48 -16.93 -4.87 -2.47
C TRP A 48 -16.70 -6.01 -1.47
N TYR A 49 -16.32 -7.18 -1.97
CA TYR A 49 -15.92 -8.33 -1.17
C TYR A 49 -14.41 -8.28 -0.95
N GLU A 50 -13.96 -8.49 0.29
CA GLU A 50 -12.55 -8.66 0.60
C GLU A 50 -12.09 -10.04 0.13
N ILE A 51 -11.13 -10.09 -0.79
CA ILE A 51 -10.55 -11.33 -1.31
C ILE A 51 -9.32 -11.72 -0.48
N ALA A 52 -8.53 -10.73 -0.09
CA ALA A 52 -7.35 -10.91 0.76
C ALA A 52 -6.99 -9.60 1.45
N LYS A 53 -6.25 -9.70 2.55
CA LYS A 53 -5.72 -8.55 3.28
C LYS A 53 -4.35 -8.85 3.87
N LEU A 54 -3.57 -7.82 4.17
CA LEU A 54 -2.49 -7.95 5.14
C LEU A 54 -3.06 -8.05 6.56
N PRO A 55 -2.46 -8.86 7.45
CA PRO A 55 -2.88 -8.97 8.84
C PRO A 55 -2.99 -7.60 9.51
N ASN A 56 -4.11 -7.33 10.17
CA ASN A 56 -4.31 -6.10 10.92
C ASN A 56 -5.12 -6.35 12.20
N TRP A 57 -4.89 -5.53 13.22
CA TRP A 57 -5.44 -5.73 14.55
C TRP A 57 -6.95 -5.47 14.65
N PHE A 58 -7.48 -4.58 13.81
CA PHE A 58 -8.90 -4.19 13.90
C PHE A 58 -9.84 -5.19 13.20
N GLN A 59 -9.32 -6.06 12.33
CA GLN A 59 -10.06 -7.17 11.74
C GLN A 59 -9.77 -8.53 12.40
N ARG A 60 -9.10 -8.57 13.56
CA ARG A 60 -8.71 -9.82 14.23
C ARG A 60 -9.86 -10.75 14.58
N ASN A 61 -11.07 -10.23 14.73
CA ASN A 61 -12.28 -10.98 15.02
C ASN A 61 -13.08 -11.38 13.76
N CYS A 62 -12.67 -10.88 12.57
CA CYS A 62 -13.28 -11.24 11.29
C CYS A 62 -12.70 -12.56 10.80
N ALA A 63 -13.53 -13.60 10.66
CA ALA A 63 -13.12 -14.90 10.18
C ALA A 63 -13.49 -15.11 8.70
N GLN A 64 -14.62 -14.57 8.25
CA GLN A 64 -15.15 -14.79 6.90
C GLN A 64 -16.17 -13.73 6.50
N ASN A 65 -16.57 -13.75 5.22
CA ASN A 65 -17.63 -12.90 4.63
C ASN A 65 -17.37 -11.40 4.85
N THR A 66 -16.09 -10.99 4.84
CA THR A 66 -15.73 -9.58 4.98
C THR A 66 -16.07 -8.83 3.71
N GLN A 67 -16.77 -7.73 3.86
CA GLN A 67 -17.19 -6.85 2.77
C GLN A 67 -17.22 -5.39 3.22
N ALA A 68 -17.07 -4.49 2.26
CA ALA A 68 -17.24 -3.06 2.44
C ALA A 68 -18.32 -2.55 1.50
N THR A 69 -19.17 -1.64 1.98
CA THR A 69 -20.16 -0.93 1.16
C THR A 69 -19.89 0.57 1.26
N TYR A 70 -19.74 1.21 0.11
CA TYR A 70 -19.49 2.64 0.00
C TYR A 70 -20.70 3.34 -0.57
N GLN A 71 -21.10 4.44 0.05
CA GLN A 71 -22.20 5.29 -0.40
C GLN A 71 -21.77 6.74 -0.42
N LEU A 72 -21.86 7.38 -1.59
CA LEU A 72 -21.58 8.80 -1.72
C LEU A 72 -22.72 9.59 -1.07
N ILE A 73 -22.40 10.36 -0.03
CA ILE A 73 -23.36 11.27 0.63
C ILE A 73 -23.34 12.63 -0.06
N ASN A 74 -22.15 13.11 -0.37
CA ASN A 74 -21.88 14.31 -1.17
C ASN A 74 -20.45 14.23 -1.71
N PRO A 75 -20.00 15.14 -2.58
CA PRO A 75 -18.65 15.07 -3.17
C PRO A 75 -17.49 15.03 -2.18
N ALA A 76 -17.72 15.45 -0.93
CA ALA A 76 -16.69 15.47 0.12
C ALA A 76 -16.84 14.36 1.17
N GLN A 77 -17.90 13.53 1.08
CA GLN A 77 -18.23 12.55 2.13
C GLN A 77 -18.76 11.25 1.55
N ILE A 78 -18.15 10.16 1.95
CA ILE A 78 -18.51 8.79 1.57
C ILE A 78 -18.78 8.02 2.86
N GLN A 79 -19.98 7.48 3.01
CA GLN A 79 -20.27 6.54 4.09
C GLN A 79 -19.62 5.20 3.78
N VAL A 80 -19.02 4.58 4.78
CA VAL A 80 -18.35 3.27 4.68
C VAL A 80 -18.98 2.34 5.69
N LEU A 81 -19.57 1.24 5.23
CA LEU A 81 -20.06 0.16 6.08
C LEU A 81 -19.18 -1.07 5.86
N ASN A 82 -18.36 -1.41 6.84
CA ASN A 82 -17.62 -2.67 6.85
C ASN A 82 -18.39 -3.72 7.63
N GLN A 83 -18.43 -4.95 7.11
CA GLN A 83 -19.14 -6.08 7.71
C GLN A 83 -18.27 -7.32 7.60
N CYS A 84 -18.33 -8.20 8.61
CA CYS A 84 -17.71 -9.52 8.55
C CYS A 84 -18.40 -10.47 9.53
N GLN A 85 -18.14 -11.77 9.40
CA GLN A 85 -18.57 -12.78 10.38
C GLN A 85 -17.39 -13.24 11.23
N THR A 86 -17.66 -13.44 12.52
CA THR A 86 -16.72 -14.09 13.45
C THR A 86 -16.62 -15.59 13.16
N ALA A 87 -15.68 -16.28 13.82
CA ALA A 87 -15.58 -17.74 13.77
C ALA A 87 -16.84 -18.46 14.33
N HIS A 88 -17.65 -17.76 15.14
CA HIS A 88 -18.91 -18.28 15.71
C HIS A 88 -20.13 -17.92 14.86
N GLY A 89 -19.92 -17.28 13.68
CA GLY A 89 -21.01 -16.89 12.76
C GLY A 89 -21.71 -15.57 13.11
N GLU A 90 -21.26 -14.86 14.15
CA GLU A 90 -21.83 -13.58 14.54
C GLU A 90 -21.42 -12.48 13.55
N MET A 91 -22.38 -11.60 13.21
CA MET A 91 -22.12 -10.47 12.31
C MET A 91 -21.51 -9.29 13.08
N ILE A 92 -20.35 -8.84 12.64
CA ILE A 92 -19.72 -7.59 13.09
C ILE A 92 -19.92 -6.53 12.02
N GLN A 93 -20.27 -5.32 12.45
CA GLN A 93 -20.42 -4.16 11.57
C GLN A 93 -19.66 -2.95 12.14
N ALA A 94 -19.04 -2.18 11.26
CA ALA A 94 -18.42 -0.92 11.59
C ALA A 94 -18.83 0.15 10.56
N LEU A 95 -19.47 1.20 11.05
CA LEU A 95 -19.86 2.35 10.24
C LEU A 95 -18.80 3.42 10.35
N GLY A 96 -18.29 3.84 9.21
CA GLY A 96 -17.27 4.87 9.09
C GLY A 96 -17.61 5.93 8.06
N MET A 97 -16.68 6.86 7.90
CA MET A 97 -16.75 7.94 6.93
C MET A 97 -15.41 8.03 6.18
N ALA A 98 -15.49 8.18 4.85
CA ALA A 98 -14.30 8.52 4.06
C ALA A 98 -14.49 9.90 3.40
N ARG A 99 -13.38 10.53 3.06
CA ARG A 99 -13.32 11.81 2.35
C ARG A 99 -12.12 11.84 1.41
N PRO A 100 -12.16 12.63 0.34
CA PRO A 100 -10.97 12.95 -0.43
C PRO A 100 -9.90 13.58 0.47
N ARG A 101 -8.62 13.18 0.29
CA ARG A 101 -7.50 13.79 1.01
C ARG A 101 -7.31 15.24 0.56
N ALA A 102 -7.14 16.15 1.51
CA ALA A 102 -6.85 17.54 1.19
C ALA A 102 -5.52 17.63 0.40
N ASN A 103 -5.53 18.29 -0.75
CA ASN A 103 -4.38 18.41 -1.67
C ASN A 103 -3.83 17.07 -2.18
N GLY A 104 -4.62 15.96 -2.07
CA GLY A 104 -4.27 14.66 -2.60
C GLY A 104 -4.73 14.45 -4.05
N GLN A 105 -4.32 13.33 -4.65
CA GLN A 105 -4.84 12.88 -5.93
C GLN A 105 -6.25 12.28 -5.75
N PRO A 106 -7.08 12.19 -6.81
CA PRO A 106 -8.47 11.70 -6.71
C PRO A 106 -8.63 10.34 -6.01
N ALA A 107 -7.69 9.43 -6.19
CA ALA A 107 -7.70 8.09 -5.57
C ALA A 107 -7.07 8.04 -4.16
N GLN A 108 -6.71 9.20 -3.59
CA GLN A 108 -6.21 9.32 -2.22
C GLN A 108 -7.34 9.78 -1.32
N LEU A 109 -7.89 8.84 -0.57
CA LEU A 109 -8.93 9.09 0.42
C LEU A 109 -8.36 8.93 1.83
N GLU A 110 -9.09 9.43 2.80
CA GLU A 110 -8.89 9.20 4.24
C GLU A 110 -10.16 8.58 4.81
N VAL A 111 -10.03 7.59 5.68
CA VAL A 111 -11.16 6.89 6.30
C VAL A 111 -11.09 6.97 7.83
N ARG A 112 -12.26 7.08 8.46
CA ARG A 112 -12.41 7.17 9.92
C ARG A 112 -13.57 6.29 10.38
N PHE A 113 -13.33 5.49 11.41
CA PHE A 113 -14.34 4.71 12.13
C PHE A 113 -14.58 5.22 13.56
N ALA A 114 -13.82 6.21 13.99
CA ALA A 114 -14.04 6.89 15.25
C ALA A 114 -15.34 7.73 15.22
N PRO A 115 -15.96 8.01 16.37
CA PRO A 115 -17.15 8.85 16.47
C PRO A 115 -17.00 10.21 15.78
N SER A 116 -18.10 10.75 15.25
CA SER A 116 -18.08 11.99 14.45
C SER A 116 -17.51 13.20 15.16
N TRP A 117 -17.69 13.30 16.48
CA TRP A 117 -17.17 14.40 17.29
C TRP A 117 -15.63 14.41 17.42
N LEU A 118 -14.96 13.28 17.08
CA LEU A 118 -13.49 13.21 16.98
C LEU A 118 -12.97 13.53 15.58
N GLY A 119 -13.85 13.77 14.62
CA GLY A 119 -13.47 13.93 13.20
C GLY A 119 -12.54 15.11 12.89
N TRP A 120 -12.40 16.06 13.80
CA TRP A 120 -11.46 17.16 13.68
C TRP A 120 -10.00 16.76 14.00
N LEU A 121 -9.79 15.62 14.69
CA LEU A 121 -8.48 15.11 15.02
C LEU A 121 -7.86 14.37 13.82
N PRO A 122 -6.70 14.81 13.30
CA PRO A 122 -6.05 14.13 12.18
C PRO A 122 -5.71 12.65 12.46
N ILE A 123 -5.37 12.33 13.71
CA ILE A 123 -4.96 10.99 14.14
C ILE A 123 -6.04 9.90 13.98
N VAL A 124 -7.32 10.30 13.89
CA VAL A 124 -8.43 9.34 13.72
C VAL A 124 -8.70 8.99 12.24
N TRP A 125 -8.02 9.68 11.32
CA TRP A 125 -8.12 9.45 9.90
C TRP A 125 -6.95 8.59 9.42
N GLY A 126 -7.25 7.47 8.80
CA GLY A 126 -6.28 6.59 8.17
C GLY A 126 -6.24 6.80 6.65
N ASP A 127 -5.05 6.68 6.08
CA ASP A 127 -4.90 6.70 4.63
C ASP A 127 -5.64 5.52 3.99
N TYR A 128 -6.37 5.80 2.91
CA TYR A 128 -7.08 4.85 2.09
C TYR A 128 -6.84 5.20 0.62
N TRP A 129 -5.80 4.63 0.04
CA TRP A 129 -5.38 4.91 -1.33
C TRP A 129 -5.79 3.76 -2.25
N VAL A 130 -6.50 4.06 -3.33
CA VAL A 130 -6.71 3.07 -4.39
C VAL A 130 -5.43 2.96 -5.20
N LEU A 131 -4.79 1.79 -5.11
CA LEU A 131 -3.46 1.52 -5.66
C LEU A 131 -3.50 0.86 -7.04
N ASP A 132 -4.55 0.05 -7.24
CA ASP A 132 -4.79 -0.67 -8.49
C ASP A 132 -6.30 -0.83 -8.65
N LEU A 133 -6.78 -0.71 -9.89
CA LEU A 133 -8.20 -0.83 -10.22
C LEU A 133 -8.31 -1.26 -11.67
N ASP A 134 -9.04 -2.32 -11.94
CA ASP A 134 -9.30 -2.72 -13.32
C ASP A 134 -10.26 -1.71 -14.02
N PRO A 135 -10.17 -1.58 -15.35
CA PRO A 135 -10.96 -0.59 -16.10
C PRO A 135 -12.49 -0.75 -15.96
N GLN A 136 -12.96 -1.94 -15.61
CA GLN A 136 -14.38 -2.24 -15.42
C GLN A 136 -14.82 -2.09 -13.95
N TYR A 137 -13.94 -1.64 -13.05
CA TYR A 137 -14.21 -1.47 -11.61
C TYR A 137 -14.70 -2.76 -10.93
N GLN A 138 -14.13 -3.93 -11.32
CA GLN A 138 -14.48 -5.23 -10.75
C GLN A 138 -13.46 -5.74 -9.72
N LEU A 139 -12.20 -5.33 -9.83
CA LEU A 139 -11.11 -5.74 -8.96
C LEU A 139 -10.26 -4.53 -8.58
N ALA A 140 -10.00 -4.37 -7.29
CA ALA A 140 -9.23 -3.24 -6.77
C ALA A 140 -8.20 -3.70 -5.73
N ALA A 141 -7.12 -2.93 -5.59
CA ALA A 141 -6.24 -2.99 -4.43
C ALA A 141 -6.24 -1.65 -3.72
N VAL A 142 -6.35 -1.69 -2.40
CA VAL A 142 -6.38 -0.52 -1.53
C VAL A 142 -5.35 -0.68 -0.45
N GLY A 143 -4.65 0.37 -0.12
CA GLY A 143 -3.64 0.34 0.93
C GLY A 143 -3.25 1.72 1.43
N ASP A 144 -2.17 1.77 2.17
CA ASP A 144 -1.60 2.98 2.72
C ASP A 144 -0.15 3.22 2.22
N PRO A 145 0.35 4.45 2.23
CA PRO A 145 1.71 4.76 1.76
C PRO A 145 2.81 4.14 2.62
N SER A 146 2.52 3.75 3.87
CA SER A 146 3.48 3.08 4.76
C SER A 146 3.60 1.57 4.48
N LYS A 147 2.74 1.02 3.61
CA LYS A 147 2.66 -0.42 3.24
C LYS A 147 2.29 -1.35 4.41
N LYS A 148 1.74 -0.80 5.48
CA LYS A 148 1.27 -1.60 6.63
C LYS A 148 -0.06 -2.26 6.37
N TYR A 149 -0.91 -1.64 5.56
CA TYR A 149 -2.25 -2.09 5.24
C TYR A 149 -2.40 -2.29 3.76
N LEU A 150 -3.04 -3.39 3.38
CA LEU A 150 -3.37 -3.73 2.01
C LEU A 150 -4.61 -4.62 2.01
N TRP A 151 -5.55 -4.33 1.11
CA TRP A 151 -6.73 -5.13 0.82
C TRP A 151 -6.85 -5.36 -0.67
N ILE A 152 -7.22 -6.56 -1.06
CA ILE A 152 -7.67 -6.91 -2.40
C ILE A 152 -9.19 -7.03 -2.34
N LEU A 153 -9.87 -6.23 -3.12
CA LEU A 153 -11.33 -6.10 -3.14
C LEU A 153 -11.88 -6.51 -4.50
N SER A 154 -13.05 -7.17 -4.53
CA SER A 154 -13.71 -7.57 -5.77
C SER A 154 -15.22 -7.31 -5.70
N ARG A 155 -15.85 -7.10 -6.86
CA ARG A 155 -17.31 -7.04 -6.97
C ARG A 155 -17.98 -8.40 -6.83
N THR A 156 -17.21 -9.47 -6.99
CA THR A 156 -17.66 -10.85 -6.80
C THR A 156 -16.97 -11.50 -5.60
N PRO A 157 -17.63 -12.44 -4.90
CA PRO A 157 -17.03 -13.10 -3.73
C PRO A 157 -15.81 -13.95 -4.06
N GLN A 158 -15.58 -14.24 -5.34
CA GLN A 158 -14.45 -15.03 -5.82
C GLN A 158 -13.85 -14.39 -7.07
N ILE A 159 -12.53 -14.53 -7.25
CA ILE A 159 -11.80 -14.12 -8.45
C ILE A 159 -10.96 -15.29 -8.97
N SER A 160 -10.56 -15.22 -10.25
CA SER A 160 -9.66 -16.23 -10.81
C SER A 160 -8.27 -16.15 -10.17
N GLU A 161 -7.61 -17.30 -10.04
CA GLU A 161 -6.22 -17.34 -9.52
C GLU A 161 -5.26 -16.55 -10.44
N ALA A 162 -5.54 -16.50 -11.75
CA ALA A 162 -4.77 -15.69 -12.69
C ALA A 162 -4.89 -14.19 -12.38
N SER A 163 -6.10 -13.68 -12.12
CA SER A 163 -6.33 -12.28 -11.73
C SER A 163 -5.67 -11.95 -10.39
N TYR A 164 -5.79 -12.85 -9.41
CA TYR A 164 -5.15 -12.70 -8.12
C TYR A 164 -3.62 -12.59 -8.25
N LYS A 165 -3.01 -13.52 -9.00
CA LYS A 165 -1.55 -13.55 -9.23
C LYS A 165 -1.07 -12.30 -9.97
N ALA A 166 -1.76 -11.88 -11.02
CA ALA A 166 -1.40 -10.69 -11.77
C ALA A 166 -1.45 -9.42 -10.90
N LEU A 167 -2.49 -9.28 -10.06
CA LEU A 167 -2.60 -8.14 -9.13
C LEU A 167 -1.50 -8.17 -8.07
N THR A 168 -1.27 -9.32 -7.42
CA THR A 168 -0.24 -9.43 -6.38
C THR A 168 1.17 -9.19 -6.92
N GLN A 169 1.46 -9.55 -8.18
CA GLN A 169 2.73 -9.19 -8.83
C GLN A 169 2.90 -7.68 -8.95
N ARG A 170 1.87 -6.93 -9.37
CA ARG A 170 1.94 -5.46 -9.42
C ARG A 170 2.13 -4.83 -8.04
N LEU A 171 1.43 -5.34 -7.03
CA LEU A 171 1.57 -4.88 -5.64
C LEU A 171 2.96 -5.16 -5.06
N SER A 172 3.55 -6.31 -5.40
CA SER A 172 4.94 -6.62 -5.02
C SER A 172 5.93 -5.63 -5.64
N LEU A 173 5.74 -5.23 -6.90
CA LEU A 173 6.56 -4.19 -7.56
C LEU A 173 6.41 -2.82 -6.89
N MET A 174 5.26 -2.53 -6.26
CA MET A 174 5.05 -1.34 -5.43
C MET A 174 5.72 -1.47 -4.05
N GLY A 175 6.28 -2.64 -3.72
CA GLY A 175 7.00 -2.93 -2.50
C GLY A 175 6.13 -3.39 -1.32
N PHE A 176 4.91 -3.87 -1.57
CA PHE A 176 4.12 -4.57 -0.56
C PHE A 176 4.61 -5.99 -0.34
N ASP A 177 4.62 -6.46 0.90
CA ASP A 177 4.93 -7.86 1.23
C ASP A 177 3.69 -8.74 0.99
N VAL A 178 3.48 -9.09 -0.27
CA VAL A 178 2.33 -9.90 -0.71
C VAL A 178 2.38 -11.35 -0.20
N SER A 179 3.54 -11.82 0.31
CA SER A 179 3.66 -13.15 0.89
C SER A 179 2.88 -13.29 2.20
N ARG A 180 2.58 -12.16 2.85
CA ARG A 180 1.80 -12.08 4.07
C ARG A 180 0.29 -11.91 3.86
N LEU A 181 -0.17 -11.88 2.60
CA LEU A 181 -1.61 -11.77 2.33
C LEU A 181 -2.36 -13.00 2.82
N GLU A 182 -3.36 -12.76 3.65
CA GLU A 182 -4.33 -13.75 4.10
C GLU A 182 -5.57 -13.69 3.21
N LYS A 183 -5.92 -14.83 2.57
CA LYS A 183 -7.15 -14.93 1.79
C LYS A 183 -8.37 -14.95 2.72
N THR A 184 -9.40 -14.21 2.36
CA THR A 184 -10.68 -14.15 3.10
C THR A 184 -11.67 -15.14 2.50
N THR A 185 -12.22 -16.01 3.32
CA THR A 185 -13.28 -16.93 2.91
C THR A 185 -14.56 -16.16 2.66
N GLN A 186 -15.17 -16.36 1.49
CA GLN A 186 -16.47 -15.82 1.09
C GLN A 186 -17.40 -17.01 0.78
N ASN A 187 -18.50 -17.14 1.55
CA ASN A 187 -19.50 -18.20 1.42
C ASN A 187 -20.81 -17.68 0.78
#